data_caa7f26f0d8ee7dcc5bc7e2e6a080c69
#
_entry.id   caa7f26f0d8ee7dcc5bc7e2e6a080c69
#
_cell.length_a   1.000
_cell.length_b   1.000
_cell.length_c   1.000
_cell.angle_alpha   90.00
_cell.angle_beta   90.00
_cell.angle_gamma   90.00
#
_symmetry.space_group_name_H-M   'P 1'
#
loop_
_entity.id
_entity.type
_entity.pdbx_description
1 polymer ?
#
loop_
_entity_poly.entity_id
_entity_poly.type
_entity_poly.pdbx_seq_one_letter_code
_entity_poly.pdbx_strand_id
1 'polypeptide(L)'
;EAFEASSFRDDVRLEFSTPVYISLDIDAIDPAYAPGVSHRESGGLSPRQIIRIIQSIRPAIVAADIVEYNPRRDIADLTASVASKLLKEIAGMMVTNS
;
A
#
# COMPACT_ATOMS: atom_id res chain seq x y z
N GLU A 1 -5.39 -14.77 -3.91
CA GLU A 1 -6.11 -13.92 -2.99
C GLU A 1 -5.68 -12.47 -3.13
N ALA A 2 -6.59 -11.56 -2.88
CA ALA A 2 -6.34 -10.14 -2.95
C ALA A 2 -6.78 -9.49 -1.64
N PHE A 3 -6.16 -8.35 -1.30
CA PHE A 3 -6.62 -7.53 -0.20
C PHE A 3 -6.47 -6.05 -0.54
N GLU A 4 -7.19 -5.23 0.19
CA GLU A 4 -7.13 -3.79 0.07
C GLU A 4 -6.59 -3.20 1.37
N ALA A 5 -5.61 -2.29 1.28
CA ALA A 5 -4.98 -1.68 2.46
C ALA A 5 -5.98 -0.93 3.33
N SER A 6 -7.03 -0.36 2.73
CA SER A 6 -8.08 0.35 3.47
C SER A 6 -8.86 -0.53 4.44
N SER A 7 -8.79 -1.86 4.27
CA SER A 7 -9.48 -2.83 5.12
C SER A 7 -8.70 -3.21 6.37
N PHE A 8 -7.46 -2.76 6.52
CA PHE A 8 -6.57 -3.26 7.56
C PHE A 8 -6.48 -2.36 8.78
N ARG A 9 -6.16 -3.00 9.90
CA ARG A 9 -5.81 -2.36 11.17
C ARG A 9 -4.34 -2.58 11.46
N ASP A 10 -3.76 -1.81 12.39
CA ASP A 10 -2.36 -1.91 12.76
C ASP A 10 -1.92 -3.29 13.24
N ASP A 11 -2.81 -3.99 13.91
CA ASP A 11 -2.53 -5.27 14.56
C ASP A 11 -2.88 -6.48 13.67
N VAL A 12 -3.32 -6.25 12.44
CA VAL A 12 -3.70 -7.32 11.54
C VAL A 12 -2.46 -8.03 11.00
N ARG A 13 -2.47 -9.34 11.06
CA ARG A 13 -1.52 -10.20 10.35
C ARG A 13 -2.23 -10.86 9.20
N LEU A 14 -1.59 -10.84 8.03
CA LEU A 14 -2.15 -11.43 6.83
C LEU A 14 -1.59 -12.83 6.66
N GLU A 15 -2.45 -13.82 6.80
CA GLU A 15 -2.11 -15.22 6.56
C GLU A 15 -2.98 -15.76 5.44
N PHE A 16 -2.33 -16.10 4.34
CA PHE A 16 -2.98 -16.68 3.18
C PHE A 16 -2.31 -18.01 2.85
N SER A 17 -3.09 -18.98 2.43
CA SER A 17 -2.58 -20.29 2.02
C SER A 17 -2.14 -20.34 0.56
N THR A 18 -2.52 -19.34 -0.23
CA THR A 18 -2.27 -19.27 -1.67
C THR A 18 -1.44 -18.04 -2.01
N PRO A 19 -0.82 -17.99 -3.20
CA PRO A 19 -0.14 -16.78 -3.66
C PRO A 19 -1.05 -15.55 -3.62
N VAL A 20 -0.44 -14.40 -3.39
CA VAL A 20 -1.16 -13.15 -3.10
C VAL A 20 -0.96 -12.16 -4.23
N TYR A 21 -2.05 -11.52 -4.62
CA TYR A 21 -2.04 -10.31 -5.43
C TYR A 21 -2.36 -9.12 -4.53
N ILE A 22 -1.53 -8.07 -4.58
CA ILE A 22 -1.73 -6.85 -3.79
C ILE A 22 -2.30 -5.75 -4.69
N SER A 23 -3.45 -5.22 -4.31
CA SER A 23 -3.95 -3.97 -4.90
C SER A 23 -3.94 -2.90 -3.80
N LEU A 24 -3.09 -1.90 -3.97
CA LEU A 24 -2.92 -0.82 -3.00
C LEU A 24 -3.60 0.43 -3.53
N ASP A 25 -4.66 0.84 -2.85
CA ASP A 25 -5.37 2.08 -3.16
C ASP A 25 -4.72 3.23 -2.37
N ILE A 26 -4.23 4.23 -3.08
CA ILE A 26 -3.59 5.39 -2.45
C ILE A 26 -4.56 6.16 -1.56
N ASP A 27 -5.87 6.09 -1.85
CA ASP A 27 -6.90 6.70 -0.99
C ASP A 27 -6.93 6.12 0.42
N ALA A 28 -6.39 4.91 0.62
CA ALA A 28 -6.30 4.30 1.95
C ALA A 28 -5.29 5.01 2.85
N ILE A 29 -4.37 5.77 2.28
CA ILE A 29 -3.34 6.51 3.01
C ILE A 29 -3.89 7.88 3.37
N ASP A 30 -3.64 8.30 4.62
CA ASP A 30 -4.08 9.63 5.05
C ASP A 30 -3.51 10.71 4.12
N PRO A 31 -4.31 11.68 3.68
CA PRO A 31 -3.83 12.74 2.78
C PRO A 31 -2.75 13.64 3.37
N ALA A 32 -2.52 13.58 4.69
CA ALA A 32 -1.35 14.23 5.29
C ALA A 32 -0.04 13.67 4.74
N TYR A 33 -0.04 12.41 4.27
CA TYR A 33 1.14 11.74 3.68
C TYR A 33 1.02 11.64 2.17
N ALA A 34 -0.18 11.45 1.65
CA ALA A 34 -0.42 11.17 0.24
C ALA A 34 -1.62 11.99 -0.28
N PRO A 35 -1.44 13.30 -0.52
CA PRO A 35 -2.54 14.16 -0.97
C PRO A 35 -2.88 14.02 -2.47
N GLY A 36 -2.07 13.31 -3.25
CA GLY A 36 -2.22 13.16 -4.69
C GLY A 36 -3.29 12.17 -5.09
N VAL A 37 -4.51 12.40 -4.64
CA VAL A 37 -5.69 11.58 -4.90
C VAL A 37 -6.88 12.47 -5.24
N SER A 38 -7.86 11.91 -5.94
CA SER A 38 -9.06 12.66 -6.36
C SER A 38 -9.97 13.01 -5.18
N HIS A 39 -10.04 12.14 -4.20
CA HIS A 39 -10.89 12.31 -3.01
C HIS A 39 -10.04 12.16 -1.76
N ARG A 40 -9.77 13.28 -1.10
CA ARG A 40 -9.01 13.30 0.15
C ARG A 40 -9.94 13.11 1.33
N GLU A 41 -9.63 12.12 2.17
CA GLU A 41 -10.43 11.82 3.35
C GLU A 41 -9.49 11.53 4.53
N SER A 42 -9.63 12.32 5.60
CA SER A 42 -8.81 12.18 6.80
C SER A 42 -9.12 10.87 7.54
N GLY A 43 -8.17 10.39 8.32
CA GLY A 43 -8.34 9.18 9.12
C GLY A 43 -7.82 7.92 8.43
N GLY A 44 -7.04 8.07 7.37
CA GLY A 44 -6.42 6.95 6.67
C GLY A 44 -5.20 6.40 7.38
N LEU A 45 -4.58 5.40 6.74
CA LEU A 45 -3.38 4.75 7.23
C LEU A 45 -2.14 5.61 6.99
N SER A 46 -1.13 5.44 7.85
CA SER A 46 0.19 6.01 7.59
C SER A 46 0.99 5.08 6.67
N PRO A 47 2.00 5.61 5.96
CA PRO A 47 2.92 4.75 5.20
C PRO A 47 3.57 3.68 6.06
N ARG A 48 3.91 3.97 7.31
CA ARG A 48 4.50 3.00 8.23
C ARG A 48 3.56 1.84 8.51
N GLN A 49 2.28 2.11 8.71
CA GLN A 49 1.27 1.07 8.91
C GLN A 49 1.16 0.16 7.71
N ILE A 50 1.14 0.72 6.50
CA ILE A 50 1.08 -0.05 5.26
C ILE A 50 2.34 -0.89 5.08
N ILE A 51 3.51 -0.35 5.35
CA ILE A 51 4.78 -1.10 5.27
C ILE A 51 4.73 -2.31 6.21
N ARG A 52 4.24 -2.14 7.44
CA ARG A 52 4.11 -3.25 8.38
C ARG A 52 3.17 -4.34 7.87
N ILE A 53 2.07 -3.94 7.25
CA ILE A 53 1.13 -4.89 6.63
C ILE A 53 1.82 -5.66 5.53
N ILE A 54 2.51 -4.97 4.62
CA ILE A 54 3.23 -5.59 3.51
C ILE A 54 4.27 -6.58 4.03
N GLN A 55 5.05 -6.18 5.03
CA GLN A 55 6.10 -7.03 5.62
C GLN A 55 5.54 -8.23 6.38
N SER A 56 4.26 -8.22 6.75
CA SER A 56 3.61 -9.33 7.43
C SER A 56 3.12 -10.43 6.48
N ILE A 57 3.14 -10.20 5.18
CA ILE A 57 2.67 -11.16 4.19
C ILE A 57 3.69 -12.28 4.06
N ARG A 58 3.26 -13.53 4.24
CA ARG A 58 4.12 -14.71 4.20
C ARG A 58 4.14 -15.45 2.88
N PRO A 59 2.99 -15.67 2.21
CA PRO A 59 3.00 -16.36 0.91
C PRO A 59 3.69 -15.54 -0.17
N ALA A 60 3.96 -16.19 -1.30
CA ALA A 60 4.49 -15.51 -2.47
C ALA A 60 3.56 -14.40 -2.95
N ILE A 61 4.11 -13.24 -3.24
CA ILE A 61 3.39 -12.14 -3.87
C ILE A 61 3.65 -12.26 -5.36
N VAL A 62 2.61 -12.54 -6.14
CA VAL A 62 2.74 -12.83 -7.58
C VAL A 62 2.57 -11.59 -8.44
N ALA A 63 1.86 -10.60 -7.95
CA ALA A 63 1.64 -9.35 -8.67
C ALA A 63 1.15 -8.28 -7.70
N ALA A 64 1.30 -7.02 -8.09
CA ALA A 64 0.78 -5.90 -7.32
C ALA A 64 0.47 -4.73 -8.23
N ASP A 65 -0.46 -3.90 -7.82
CA ASP A 65 -0.68 -2.61 -8.45
C ASP A 65 -0.91 -1.53 -7.39
N ILE A 66 -0.75 -0.29 -7.81
CA ILE A 66 -1.09 0.89 -7.02
C ILE A 66 -2.06 1.70 -7.86
N VAL A 67 -3.23 1.99 -7.28
CA VAL A 67 -4.32 2.66 -7.97
C VAL A 67 -4.70 3.97 -7.28
N GLU A 68 -5.50 4.78 -7.95
CA GLU A 68 -6.06 6.04 -7.46
C GLU A 68 -5.03 7.14 -7.23
N TYR A 69 -3.83 7.05 -7.80
CA TYR A 69 -2.89 8.17 -7.79
C TYR A 69 -3.31 9.23 -8.79
N ASN A 70 -3.43 10.46 -8.32
CA ASN A 70 -3.73 11.62 -9.17
C ASN A 70 -2.59 12.64 -9.07
N PRO A 71 -1.68 12.65 -10.06
CA PRO A 71 -0.51 13.53 -10.00
C PRO A 71 -0.84 15.02 -10.02
N ARG A 72 -2.00 15.39 -10.58
CA ARG A 72 -2.43 16.78 -10.61
C ARG A 72 -2.79 17.32 -9.22
N ARG A 73 -3.09 16.45 -8.29
CA ARG A 73 -3.45 16.82 -6.92
C ARG A 73 -2.32 16.59 -5.94
N ASP A 74 -1.18 16.10 -6.42
CA ASP A 74 -0.02 15.90 -5.57
C ASP A 74 0.60 17.24 -5.17
N ILE A 75 1.31 17.24 -4.06
CA ILE A 75 1.98 18.42 -3.51
C ILE A 75 3.46 18.08 -3.37
N ALA A 76 4.30 18.79 -4.11
CA ALA A 76 5.76 18.62 -4.07
C ALA A 76 6.21 17.15 -4.22
N ASP A 77 5.49 16.37 -5.02
CA ASP A 77 5.74 14.94 -5.25
C ASP A 77 5.69 14.09 -3.99
N LEU A 78 4.99 14.54 -2.97
CA LEU A 78 4.87 13.82 -1.70
C LEU A 78 4.24 12.44 -1.88
N THR A 79 3.14 12.37 -2.61
CA THR A 79 2.44 11.10 -2.88
C THR A 79 3.27 10.19 -3.77
N ALA A 80 3.92 10.74 -4.81
CA ALA A 80 4.81 9.97 -5.67
C ALA A 80 5.95 9.34 -4.86
N SER A 81 6.50 10.07 -3.91
CA SER A 81 7.55 9.56 -3.02
C SER A 81 7.05 8.41 -2.15
N VAL A 82 5.87 8.54 -1.56
CA VAL A 82 5.24 7.49 -0.75
C VAL A 82 4.97 6.26 -1.61
N ALA A 83 4.36 6.44 -2.78
CA ALA A 83 4.06 5.33 -3.69
C ALA A 83 5.32 4.59 -4.12
N SER A 84 6.40 5.31 -4.41
CA SER A 84 7.69 4.71 -4.77
C SER A 84 8.25 3.87 -3.63
N LYS A 85 8.16 4.35 -2.40
CA LYS A 85 8.61 3.59 -1.22
C LYS A 85 7.80 2.31 -1.05
N LEU A 86 6.49 2.38 -1.21
CA LEU A 86 5.62 1.22 -1.06
C LEU A 86 5.87 0.18 -2.16
N LEU A 87 6.13 0.62 -3.39
CA LEU A 87 6.53 -0.29 -4.48
C LEU A 87 7.83 -1.03 -4.16
N LYS A 88 8.81 -0.34 -3.59
CA LYS A 88 10.07 -0.98 -3.16
C LYS A 88 9.84 -2.02 -2.07
N GLU A 89 8.97 -1.74 -1.11
CA GLU A 89 8.64 -2.70 -0.06
C GLU A 89 7.95 -3.94 -0.61
N ILE A 90 7.01 -3.74 -1.53
CA ILE A 90 6.31 -4.85 -2.18
C ILE A 90 7.32 -5.69 -2.99
N ALA A 91 8.17 -5.05 -3.79
CA ALA A 91 9.18 -5.75 -4.59
C ALA A 91 10.14 -6.54 -3.72
N GLY A 92 10.55 -5.97 -2.58
CA GLY A 92 11.41 -6.68 -1.61
C GLY A 92 10.73 -7.93 -1.06
N MET A 93 9.45 -7.85 -0.73
CA MET A 93 8.70 -9.01 -0.24
C MET A 93 8.45 -10.04 -1.33
N MET A 94 8.29 -9.62 -2.59
CA MET A 94 8.20 -10.56 -3.72
C MET A 94 9.46 -11.43 -3.82
N VAL A 95 10.63 -10.83 -3.65
CA VAL A 95 11.91 -11.56 -3.66
C VAL A 95 12.04 -12.45 -2.43
N THR A 96 11.74 -11.90 -1.25
CA THR A 96 11.88 -12.61 0.02
C THR A 96 10.97 -13.84 0.11
N ASN A 97 9.74 -13.72 -0.40
CA ASN A 97 8.71 -14.75 -0.29
C ASN A 97 8.70 -15.75 -1.47
N SER A 98 9.56 -15.52 -2.45
CA SER A 98 9.59 -16.39 -3.64
C SER A 98 10.19 -17.78 -3.35
#